data_4a2bc5243f58ff28f57dd8a6894837ac
#
_entry.id   4a2bc5243f58ff28f57dd8a6894837ac
#
_cell.length_a   1.000
_cell.length_b   1.000
_cell.length_c   1.000
_cell.angle_alpha   90.00
_cell.angle_beta   90.00
_cell.angle_gamma   90.00
#
_symmetry.space_group_name_H-M   'P 1'
#
loop_
_entity.id
_entity.type
_entity.pdbx_description
1 polymer ?
#
loop_
_entity_poly.entity_id
_entity_poly.type
_entity_poly.pdbx_seq_one_letter_code
_entity_poly.pdbx_strand_id
1 'polypeptide(L)'
;MNALVLAVAALLFSRLVASDRIEPYRLKVIGAIEKATDSLPNTLRLPVIVGGAVTLGAIIAYMPLVGVIVTFCALVLIIRYGKVTEDSKAILTELRNGSFSQAQIKLTEFSGTDASQLDENGVARISVETQVLKLAENVFIPLAWFALGGLPGILLYWTS
;
A
#
# COMPACT_ATOMS: atom_id res chain seq x y z
N MET A 1 22.39 -9.12 -0.98
CA MET A 1 21.45 -8.86 -2.09
C MET A 1 20.89 -7.47 -1.85
N ASN A 2 20.97 -6.55 -2.79
CA ASN A 2 20.68 -5.15 -2.55
C ASN A 2 19.17 -4.93 -2.34
N ALA A 3 18.80 -4.22 -1.25
CA ALA A 3 17.41 -3.85 -0.93
C ALA A 3 16.70 -3.19 -2.12
N LEU A 4 17.44 -2.48 -2.95
CA LEU A 4 16.96 -1.83 -4.17
C LEU A 4 16.47 -2.85 -5.22
N VAL A 5 17.16 -3.99 -5.39
CA VAL A 5 16.73 -5.06 -6.31
C VAL A 5 15.43 -5.69 -5.84
N LEU A 6 15.30 -5.94 -4.54
CA LEU A 6 14.06 -6.46 -3.94
C LEU A 6 12.90 -5.48 -4.09
N ALA A 7 13.14 -4.20 -3.85
CA ALA A 7 12.13 -3.17 -4.00
C ALA A 7 11.63 -3.05 -5.45
N VAL A 8 12.53 -3.05 -6.43
CA VAL A 8 12.19 -3.01 -7.86
C VAL A 8 11.44 -4.28 -8.28
N ALA A 9 11.89 -5.46 -7.83
CA ALA A 9 11.21 -6.72 -8.12
C ALA A 9 9.80 -6.75 -7.52
N ALA A 10 9.62 -6.28 -6.27
CA ALA A 10 8.31 -6.18 -5.63
C ALA A 10 7.37 -5.22 -6.35
N LEU A 11 7.87 -4.06 -6.81
CA LEU A 11 7.13 -3.11 -7.62
C LEU A 11 6.67 -3.72 -8.95
N LEU A 12 7.55 -4.40 -9.67
CA LEU A 12 7.23 -5.05 -10.93
C LEU A 12 6.19 -6.16 -10.72
N PHE A 13 6.34 -6.95 -9.66
CA PHE A 13 5.41 -8.02 -9.33
C PHE A 13 4.04 -7.47 -8.92
N SER A 14 3.98 -6.41 -8.10
CA SER A 14 2.72 -5.77 -7.71
C SER A 14 1.99 -5.14 -8.90
N ARG A 15 2.72 -4.77 -9.97
CA ARG A 15 2.15 -4.29 -11.23
C ARG A 15 1.55 -5.43 -12.08
N LEU A 16 2.15 -6.62 -12.02
CA LEU A 16 1.73 -7.78 -12.82
C LEU A 16 0.57 -8.56 -12.18
N VAL A 17 0.49 -8.53 -10.85
CA VAL A 17 -0.58 -9.24 -10.12
C VAL A 17 -1.77 -8.29 -9.97
N ALA A 18 -2.92 -8.71 -10.50
CA ALA A 18 -4.17 -7.97 -10.35
C ALA A 18 -4.48 -7.74 -8.87
N SER A 19 -4.76 -6.49 -8.52
CA SER A 19 -5.02 -6.02 -7.14
C SER A 19 -6.06 -6.88 -6.40
N ASP A 20 -7.10 -7.33 -7.12
CA ASP A 20 -8.20 -8.12 -6.56
C ASP A 20 -7.77 -9.46 -5.97
N ARG A 21 -6.66 -10.02 -6.42
CA ARG A 21 -6.16 -11.30 -5.88
C ARG A 21 -5.39 -11.15 -4.56
N ILE A 22 -4.81 -9.99 -4.31
CA ILE A 22 -3.98 -9.73 -3.13
C ILE A 22 -4.79 -9.14 -1.97
N GLU A 23 -5.81 -8.34 -2.26
CA GLU A 23 -6.63 -7.65 -1.27
C GLU A 23 -7.22 -8.58 -0.17
N PRO A 24 -7.77 -9.77 -0.48
CA PRO A 24 -8.30 -10.67 0.56
C PRO A 24 -7.22 -11.20 1.51
N TYR A 25 -6.01 -11.42 1.03
CA TYR A 25 -4.90 -11.87 1.87
C TYR A 25 -4.42 -10.76 2.79
N ARG A 26 -4.37 -9.53 2.28
CA ARG A 26 -4.02 -8.34 3.05
C ARG A 26 -5.00 -8.11 4.20
N LEU A 27 -6.32 -8.16 3.94
CA LEU A 27 -7.34 -8.02 4.98
C LEU A 27 -7.25 -9.11 6.05
N LYS A 28 -6.92 -10.35 5.67
CA LYS A 28 -6.70 -11.44 6.62
C LYS A 28 -5.48 -11.19 7.51
N VAL A 29 -4.38 -10.68 6.97
CA VAL A 29 -3.17 -10.37 7.74
C VAL A 29 -3.44 -9.21 8.71
N ILE A 30 -4.12 -8.15 8.26
CA ILE A 30 -4.53 -7.03 9.14
C ILE A 30 -5.41 -7.53 10.29
N GLY A 31 -6.48 -8.26 9.97
CA GLY A 31 -7.38 -8.79 10.99
C GLY A 31 -6.70 -9.77 11.95
N ALA A 32 -5.68 -10.52 11.52
CA ALA A 32 -4.91 -11.38 12.41
C ALA A 32 -4.04 -10.55 13.38
N ILE A 33 -3.41 -9.47 12.92
CA ILE A 33 -2.61 -8.57 13.75
C ILE A 33 -3.50 -7.82 14.75
N GLU A 34 -4.64 -7.27 14.30
CA GLU A 34 -5.61 -6.63 15.17
C GLU A 34 -6.08 -7.59 16.26
N LYS A 35 -6.53 -8.78 15.89
CA LYS A 35 -6.98 -9.79 16.85
C LYS A 35 -5.90 -10.22 17.84
N ALA A 36 -4.64 -10.29 17.43
CA ALA A 36 -3.52 -10.60 18.32
C ALA A 36 -3.21 -9.47 19.29
N THR A 37 -3.50 -8.22 18.93
CA THR A 37 -3.20 -7.04 19.75
C THR A 37 -4.40 -6.50 20.52
N ASP A 38 -5.63 -6.94 20.22
CA ASP A 38 -6.86 -6.46 20.88
C ASP A 38 -6.91 -6.74 22.38
N SER A 39 -6.25 -7.81 22.82
CA SER A 39 -6.15 -8.15 24.26
C SER A 39 -5.16 -7.30 25.04
N LEU A 40 -4.38 -6.43 24.36
CA LEU A 40 -3.32 -5.63 24.99
C LEU A 40 -3.81 -4.19 25.24
N PRO A 41 -3.44 -3.58 26.38
CA PRO A 41 -3.71 -2.16 26.61
C PRO A 41 -2.98 -1.30 25.57
N ASN A 42 -3.59 -0.18 25.18
CA ASN A 42 -3.12 0.69 24.09
C ASN A 42 -1.64 1.13 24.26
N THR A 43 -1.17 1.29 25.50
CA THR A 43 0.22 1.64 25.80
C THR A 43 1.22 0.55 25.48
N LEU A 44 0.80 -0.73 25.44
CA LEU A 44 1.67 -1.87 25.16
C LEU A 44 1.56 -2.38 23.72
N ARG A 45 0.55 -1.95 22.96
CA ARG A 45 0.35 -2.38 21.56
C ARG A 45 1.57 -2.05 20.69
N LEU A 46 2.02 -0.81 20.73
CA LEU A 46 3.13 -0.33 19.92
C LEU A 46 4.47 -1.02 20.26
N PRO A 47 4.91 -1.11 21.53
CA PRO A 47 6.16 -1.81 21.86
C PRO A 47 6.10 -3.31 21.57
N VAL A 48 4.94 -3.98 21.68
CA VAL A 48 4.78 -5.40 21.35
C VAL A 48 4.88 -5.63 19.85
N ILE A 49 4.26 -4.78 19.04
CA ILE A 49 4.36 -4.86 17.57
C ILE A 49 5.80 -4.61 17.12
N VAL A 50 6.45 -3.58 17.64
CA VAL A 50 7.83 -3.24 17.32
C VAL A 50 8.79 -4.34 17.78
N GLY A 51 8.64 -4.83 19.03
CA GLY A 51 9.42 -5.94 19.55
C GLY A 51 9.25 -7.23 18.75
N GLY A 52 8.03 -7.57 18.37
CA GLY A 52 7.72 -8.70 17.51
C GLY A 52 8.33 -8.56 16.11
N ALA A 53 8.29 -7.37 15.53
CA ALA A 53 8.88 -7.08 14.23
C ALA A 53 10.42 -7.19 14.25
N VAL A 54 11.06 -6.67 15.32
CA VAL A 54 12.51 -6.75 15.49
C VAL A 54 12.96 -8.20 15.71
N THR A 55 12.26 -8.96 16.54
CA THR A 55 12.58 -10.37 16.79
C THR A 55 12.39 -11.25 15.55
N LEU A 56 11.28 -11.06 14.82
CA LEU A 56 11.06 -11.70 13.52
C LEU A 56 12.16 -11.32 12.52
N GLY A 57 12.51 -10.04 12.43
CA GLY A 57 13.59 -9.56 11.57
C GLY A 57 14.94 -10.20 11.90
N ALA A 58 15.26 -10.34 13.20
CA ALA A 58 16.47 -11.01 13.65
C ALA A 58 16.49 -12.50 13.28
N ILE A 59 15.39 -13.23 13.51
CA ILE A 59 15.27 -14.66 13.15
C ILE A 59 15.43 -14.85 11.63
N ILE A 60 14.81 -13.98 10.84
CA ILE A 60 14.89 -14.00 9.38
C ILE A 60 16.31 -13.70 8.88
N ALA A 61 17.07 -12.85 9.58
CA ALA A 61 18.45 -12.53 9.23
C ALA A 61 19.38 -13.78 9.31
N TYR A 62 19.06 -14.74 10.15
CA TYR A 62 19.81 -16.02 10.24
C TYR A 62 19.49 -17.01 9.11
N MET A 63 18.39 -16.80 8.37
CA MET A 63 17.99 -17.62 7.23
C MET A 63 17.91 -16.78 5.95
N PRO A 64 19.01 -16.54 5.24
CA PRO A 64 19.06 -15.51 4.18
C PRO A 64 18.08 -15.77 3.03
N LEU A 65 17.82 -17.01 2.66
CA LEU A 65 16.86 -17.36 1.60
C LEU A 65 15.39 -17.12 2.03
N VAL A 66 15.05 -17.57 3.24
CA VAL A 66 13.69 -17.37 3.79
C VAL A 66 13.43 -15.89 4.03
N GLY A 67 14.43 -15.18 4.54
CA GLY A 67 14.36 -13.74 4.76
C GLY A 67 14.05 -12.93 3.49
N VAL A 68 14.69 -13.30 2.39
CA VAL A 68 14.43 -12.66 1.08
C VAL A 68 13.00 -12.90 0.63
N ILE A 69 12.49 -14.12 0.72
CA ILE A 69 11.13 -14.48 0.30
C ILE A 69 10.10 -13.75 1.16
N VAL A 70 10.27 -13.77 2.48
CA VAL A 70 9.34 -13.10 3.40
C VAL A 70 9.33 -11.59 3.18
N THR A 71 10.50 -10.98 3.01
CA THR A 71 10.62 -9.54 2.73
C THR A 71 9.97 -9.18 1.41
N PHE A 72 10.19 -9.97 0.37
CA PHE A 72 9.56 -9.78 -0.93
C PHE A 72 8.03 -9.88 -0.83
N CYS A 73 7.51 -10.91 -0.16
CA CYS A 73 6.07 -11.06 0.05
C CYS A 73 5.47 -9.90 0.85
N ALA A 74 6.16 -9.44 1.90
CA ALA A 74 5.73 -8.30 2.70
C ALA A 74 5.67 -7.02 1.86
N LEU A 75 6.70 -6.74 1.05
CA LEU A 75 6.70 -5.59 0.14
C LEU A 75 5.55 -5.65 -0.86
N VAL A 76 5.31 -6.82 -1.48
CA VAL A 76 4.21 -7.00 -2.44
C VAL A 76 2.84 -6.75 -1.79
N LEU A 77 2.65 -7.19 -0.54
CA LEU A 77 1.40 -6.99 0.20
C LEU A 77 1.17 -5.51 0.58
N ILE A 78 2.24 -4.77 0.86
CA ILE A 78 2.17 -3.38 1.32
C ILE A 78 2.06 -2.41 0.14
N ILE A 79 2.75 -2.68 -0.96
CA ILE A 79 2.74 -1.83 -2.16
C ILE A 79 1.42 -2.01 -2.92
N ARG A 80 0.58 -0.97 -2.92
CA ARG A 80 -0.74 -0.96 -3.59
C ARG A 80 -0.71 -0.29 -4.96
N TYR A 81 0.40 -0.40 -5.67
CA TYR A 81 0.56 0.25 -6.98
C TYR A 81 -0.54 -0.12 -7.97
N GLY A 82 -0.92 -1.40 -8.05
CA GLY A 82 -1.95 -1.89 -8.97
C GLY A 82 -3.28 -1.18 -8.75
N LYS A 83 -3.79 -1.16 -7.52
CA LYS A 83 -5.08 -0.56 -7.19
C LYS A 83 -5.13 0.95 -7.49
N VAL A 84 -4.10 1.71 -7.10
CA VAL A 84 -4.02 3.15 -7.41
C VAL A 84 -4.09 3.42 -8.91
N THR A 85 -3.43 2.56 -9.71
CA THR A 85 -3.41 2.71 -11.16
C THR A 85 -4.75 2.30 -11.80
N GLU A 86 -5.42 1.27 -11.29
CA GLU A 86 -6.73 0.81 -11.74
C GLU A 86 -7.81 1.84 -11.47
N ASP A 87 -7.86 2.39 -10.25
CA ASP A 87 -8.83 3.42 -9.87
C ASP A 87 -8.67 4.67 -10.74
N SER A 88 -7.44 5.13 -10.96
CA SER A 88 -7.16 6.26 -11.83
C SER A 88 -7.54 6.00 -13.30
N LYS A 89 -7.25 4.80 -13.83
CA LYS A 89 -7.67 4.42 -15.19
C LYS A 89 -9.17 4.35 -15.33
N ALA A 90 -9.90 3.89 -14.31
CA ALA A 90 -11.35 3.83 -14.33
C ALA A 90 -11.97 5.23 -14.47
N ILE A 91 -11.44 6.25 -13.79
CA ILE A 91 -11.88 7.65 -13.92
C ILE A 91 -11.64 8.16 -15.35
N LEU A 92 -10.43 7.94 -15.88
CA LEU A 92 -10.07 8.37 -17.23
C LEU A 92 -10.92 7.70 -18.31
N THR A 93 -11.30 6.44 -18.11
CA THR A 93 -12.17 5.70 -19.02
C THR A 93 -13.55 6.30 -19.06
N GLU A 94 -14.14 6.66 -17.89
CA GLU A 94 -15.45 7.32 -17.86
C GLU A 94 -15.43 8.71 -18.52
N LEU A 95 -14.36 9.47 -18.31
CA LEU A 95 -14.18 10.77 -18.99
C LEU A 95 -14.12 10.61 -20.52
N ARG A 96 -13.37 9.60 -21.00
CA ARG A 96 -13.28 9.31 -22.45
C ARG A 96 -14.60 8.84 -23.05
N ASN A 97 -15.42 8.13 -22.28
CA ASN A 97 -16.73 7.66 -22.69
C ASN A 97 -17.81 8.77 -22.63
N GLY A 98 -17.48 9.96 -22.19
CA GLY A 98 -18.44 11.06 -21.99
C GLY A 98 -19.35 10.88 -20.77
N SER A 99 -19.07 9.90 -19.89
CA SER A 99 -19.86 9.60 -18.70
C SER A 99 -19.38 10.49 -17.52
N PHE A 100 -19.50 11.80 -17.64
CA PHE A 100 -18.95 12.75 -16.70
C PHE A 100 -19.42 12.55 -15.25
N SER A 101 -20.72 12.33 -15.04
CA SER A 101 -21.26 12.07 -13.69
C SER A 101 -20.64 10.82 -13.03
N GLN A 102 -20.37 9.77 -13.81
CA GLN A 102 -19.71 8.57 -13.29
C GLN A 102 -18.23 8.84 -12.96
N ALA A 103 -17.57 9.66 -13.76
CA ALA A 103 -16.20 10.09 -13.47
C ALA A 103 -16.12 10.90 -12.16
N GLN A 104 -17.07 11.79 -11.89
CA GLN A 104 -17.16 12.55 -10.63
C GLN A 104 -17.37 11.62 -9.42
N ILE A 105 -18.27 10.63 -9.51
CA ILE A 105 -18.52 9.66 -8.45
C ILE A 105 -17.25 8.87 -8.15
N LYS A 106 -16.61 8.31 -9.17
CA LYS A 106 -15.36 7.55 -9.01
C LYS A 106 -14.23 8.40 -8.45
N LEU A 107 -14.14 9.68 -8.85
CA LEU A 107 -13.15 10.59 -8.30
C LEU A 107 -13.42 10.88 -6.82
N THR A 108 -14.68 11.07 -6.43
CA THR A 108 -15.07 11.25 -5.02
C THR A 108 -14.65 10.05 -4.18
N GLU A 109 -14.91 8.83 -4.64
CA GLU A 109 -14.46 7.61 -3.97
C GLU A 109 -12.93 7.49 -3.90
N PHE A 110 -12.24 7.86 -4.97
CA PHE A 110 -10.79 7.77 -5.07
C PHE A 110 -10.07 8.83 -4.25
N SER A 111 -10.52 10.10 -4.29
CA SER A 111 -9.90 11.23 -3.59
C SER A 111 -10.36 11.38 -2.15
N GLY A 112 -11.58 10.91 -1.83
CA GLY A 112 -12.26 11.19 -0.57
C GLY A 112 -12.79 12.63 -0.47
N THR A 113 -12.73 13.40 -1.56
CA THR A 113 -13.20 14.79 -1.63
C THR A 113 -14.39 14.87 -2.59
N ASP A 114 -15.42 15.64 -2.24
CA ASP A 114 -16.60 15.81 -3.10
C ASP A 114 -16.22 16.46 -4.45
N ALA A 115 -16.40 15.70 -5.51
CA ALA A 115 -16.11 16.12 -6.88
C ALA A 115 -17.36 16.62 -7.66
N SER A 116 -18.53 16.68 -7.03
CA SER A 116 -19.80 16.98 -7.68
C SER A 116 -19.87 18.37 -8.33
N GLN A 117 -19.09 19.32 -7.81
CA GLN A 117 -19.03 20.69 -8.28
C GLN A 117 -17.88 20.97 -9.28
N LEU A 118 -17.10 19.95 -9.62
CA LEU A 118 -15.97 20.11 -10.52
C LEU A 118 -16.44 20.06 -11.99
N ASP A 119 -15.83 20.87 -12.83
CA ASP A 119 -15.93 20.75 -14.28
C ASP A 119 -15.03 19.61 -14.81
N GLU A 120 -15.09 19.32 -16.10
CA GLU A 120 -14.32 18.24 -16.72
C GLU A 120 -12.81 18.41 -16.52
N ASN A 121 -12.31 19.65 -16.64
CA ASN A 121 -10.90 19.97 -16.41
C ASN A 121 -10.52 19.80 -14.94
N GLY A 122 -11.40 20.17 -14.02
CA GLY A 122 -11.24 19.98 -12.58
C GLY A 122 -11.15 18.50 -12.20
N VAL A 123 -12.04 17.67 -12.74
CA VAL A 123 -12.01 16.22 -12.53
C VAL A 123 -10.71 15.62 -13.04
N ALA A 124 -10.28 15.98 -14.24
CA ALA A 124 -9.02 15.51 -14.81
C ALA A 124 -7.81 15.92 -13.96
N ARG A 125 -7.74 17.19 -13.54
CA ARG A 125 -6.65 17.75 -12.73
C ARG A 125 -6.57 17.07 -11.36
N ILE A 126 -7.69 17.01 -10.62
CA ILE A 126 -7.72 16.42 -9.28
C ILE A 126 -7.46 14.91 -9.33
N SER A 127 -7.90 14.23 -10.40
CA SER A 127 -7.56 12.81 -10.62
C SER A 127 -6.04 12.59 -10.67
N VAL A 128 -5.31 13.44 -11.42
CA VAL A 128 -3.84 13.33 -11.52
C VAL A 128 -3.17 13.69 -10.18
N GLU A 129 -3.59 14.78 -9.53
CA GLU A 129 -3.07 15.17 -8.22
C GLU A 129 -3.26 14.08 -7.18
N THR A 130 -4.46 13.50 -7.10
CA THR A 130 -4.78 12.40 -6.19
C THR A 130 -3.97 11.14 -6.51
N GLN A 131 -3.78 10.83 -7.79
CA GLN A 131 -2.95 9.69 -8.20
C GLN A 131 -1.51 9.85 -7.71
N VAL A 132 -0.92 11.03 -7.86
CA VAL A 132 0.45 11.31 -7.39
C VAL A 132 0.55 11.18 -5.87
N LEU A 133 -0.40 11.74 -5.12
CA LEU A 133 -0.45 11.64 -3.66
C LEU A 133 -0.59 10.18 -3.21
N LYS A 134 -1.53 9.44 -3.79
CA LYS A 134 -1.76 8.03 -3.48
C LYS A 134 -0.55 7.15 -3.83
N LEU A 135 0.17 7.46 -4.92
CA LEU A 135 1.43 6.79 -5.25
C LEU A 135 2.53 7.12 -4.22
N ALA A 136 2.62 8.37 -3.79
CA ALA A 136 3.56 8.75 -2.74
C ALA A 136 3.29 7.97 -1.45
N GLU A 137 2.05 7.97 -0.97
CA GLU A 137 1.65 7.29 0.26
C GLU A 137 1.78 5.77 0.20
N ASN A 138 1.32 5.14 -0.90
CA ASN A 138 1.22 3.68 -0.98
C ASN A 138 2.43 2.99 -1.60
N VAL A 139 3.37 3.74 -2.16
CA VAL A 139 4.56 3.19 -2.82
C VAL A 139 5.83 3.82 -2.29
N PHE A 140 5.99 5.16 -2.41
CA PHE A 140 7.27 5.81 -2.09
C PHE A 140 7.57 5.82 -0.60
N ILE A 141 6.59 6.13 0.25
CA ILE A 141 6.81 6.17 1.70
C ILE A 141 7.15 4.78 2.26
N PRO A 142 6.40 3.69 1.97
CA PRO A 142 6.80 2.35 2.38
C PRO A 142 8.19 1.93 1.89
N LEU A 143 8.56 2.29 0.66
CA LEU A 143 9.88 2.00 0.12
C LEU A 143 10.99 2.76 0.83
N ALA A 144 10.76 4.04 1.19
CA ALA A 144 11.71 4.83 1.96
C ALA A 144 11.93 4.22 3.36
N TRP A 145 10.87 3.85 4.05
CA TRP A 145 10.96 3.16 5.34
C TRP A 145 11.66 1.81 5.23
N PHE A 146 11.42 1.08 4.13
CA PHE A 146 12.16 -0.16 3.87
C PHE A 146 13.64 0.09 3.64
N ALA A 147 14.01 1.12 2.89
CA ALA A 147 15.39 1.46 2.62
C ALA A 147 16.16 1.87 3.90
N LEU A 148 15.49 2.54 4.84
CA LEU A 148 16.07 3.02 6.10
C LEU A 148 16.13 1.93 7.18
N GLY A 149 15.08 1.14 7.34
CA GLY A 149 14.91 0.22 8.46
C GLY A 149 14.62 -1.24 8.08
N GLY A 150 14.64 -1.59 6.80
CA GLY A 150 14.28 -2.93 6.33
C GLY A 150 12.84 -3.31 6.67
N LEU A 151 12.62 -4.57 6.98
CA LEU A 151 11.32 -5.11 7.40
C LEU A 151 10.75 -4.39 8.66
N PRO A 152 11.52 -4.13 9.72
CA PRO A 152 11.04 -3.34 10.86
C PRO A 152 10.55 -1.95 10.48
N GLY A 153 11.24 -1.27 9.56
CA GLY A 153 10.85 0.06 9.09
C GLY A 153 9.47 0.08 8.43
N ILE A 154 9.19 -0.89 7.58
CA ILE A 154 7.87 -1.01 6.93
C ILE A 154 6.77 -1.29 7.96
N LEU A 155 7.02 -2.18 8.91
CA LEU A 155 6.04 -2.53 9.96
C LEU A 155 5.73 -1.33 10.85
N LEU A 156 6.73 -0.50 11.17
CA LEU A 156 6.53 0.76 11.89
C LEU A 156 5.63 1.72 11.11
N TYR A 157 5.88 1.89 9.82
CA TYR A 157 5.03 2.73 8.96
C TYR A 157 3.57 2.23 8.95
N TRP A 158 3.37 0.91 8.96
CA TRP A 158 2.03 0.35 8.87
C TRP A 158 1.22 0.45 10.17
N THR A 159 1.89 0.65 11.30
CA THR A 159 1.26 0.79 12.63
C THR A 159 1.08 2.24 13.07
N SER A 160 1.63 3.20 12.33
CA SER A 160 1.46 4.63 12.58
C SER A 160 0.23 5.22 11.89
#